data_9827a1c36e879b32dc6d9f1915cb74a8
#
_entry.id   9827a1c36e879b32dc6d9f1915cb74a8
#
_cell.length_a   1.000
_cell.length_b   1.000
_cell.length_c   1.000
_cell.angle_alpha   90.00
_cell.angle_beta   90.00
_cell.angle_gamma   90.00
#
_symmetry.space_group_name_H-M   'P 1'
#
loop_
_entity.id
_entity.type
_entity.pdbx_description
1 polymer ?
#
loop_
_entity_poly.entity_id
_entity_poly.type
_entity_poly.pdbx_seq_one_letter_code
_entity_poly.pdbx_strand_id
1 'polypeptide(L)'
;MGGMVRVPENPEALLPLDLPEGEPWGYAFAQALLRSPWAFRALKPTPGLLDLIRWDLDRLHRELEARRRTWPLGALGLRPPHPAEEALLQALLRRDPEGVVEALRAHGPWPFALYRAFRFDGEVHPLRALRLPRRDELVGYEAQREALEANARRFLSGKPALHTLLYGARGTGKSTAAKSLLHLPGARMVEVEKGALPRLGALLEQLASLPHRYLLFLDDLSLDPEDEAFHHLKALLEGSLEGPPENVLLLATSNRRHLVRRLGENPLPGEAPEAWDALQDTLALSERFGLVLTFPPLDKALYLKAVAHHLGRSLTPEEEGRALRFALERGFSGRVARQFAQTLL
;
A
#
# COMPACT_ATOMS: atom_id res chain seq x y z
N MET A 1 -26.45 7.26 -27.95
CA MET A 1 -25.60 8.13 -28.78
C MET A 1 -24.16 7.79 -28.45
N GLY A 2 -23.50 7.03 -29.31
CA GLY A 2 -22.12 6.56 -29.09
C GLY A 2 -21.14 7.69 -29.31
N GLY A 3 -20.48 8.11 -28.25
CA GLY A 3 -19.33 9.00 -28.34
C GLY A 3 -18.16 8.27 -29.00
N MET A 4 -17.88 8.58 -30.25
CA MET A 4 -16.64 8.22 -30.92
C MET A 4 -15.49 8.79 -30.11
N VAL A 5 -14.68 7.92 -29.53
CA VAL A 5 -13.39 8.30 -28.96
C VAL A 5 -12.51 8.73 -30.13
N ARG A 6 -12.29 10.05 -30.29
CA ARG A 6 -11.33 10.56 -31.28
C ARG A 6 -9.95 10.01 -30.92
N VAL A 7 -9.39 9.22 -31.82
CA VAL A 7 -7.97 8.87 -31.80
C VAL A 7 -7.19 10.19 -31.96
N PRO A 8 -6.21 10.50 -31.10
CA PRO A 8 -5.39 11.70 -31.28
C PRO A 8 -4.71 11.68 -32.66
N GLU A 9 -4.79 12.78 -33.39
CA GLU A 9 -4.19 12.91 -34.74
C GLU A 9 -2.66 12.83 -34.75
N ASN A 10 -2.01 12.84 -33.57
CA ASN A 10 -0.56 12.72 -33.46
C ASN A 10 -0.17 11.52 -32.64
N PRO A 11 0.21 10.37 -33.25
CA PRO A 11 0.63 9.17 -32.57
C PRO A 11 1.96 9.33 -31.82
N GLU A 12 2.76 10.37 -32.09
CA GLU A 12 4.02 10.63 -31.39
C GLU A 12 3.84 11.10 -29.95
N ALA A 13 2.64 11.58 -29.58
CA ALA A 13 2.33 12.02 -28.22
C ALA A 13 2.09 10.85 -27.22
N LEU A 14 2.06 9.60 -27.68
CA LEU A 14 1.76 8.41 -26.85
C LEU A 14 2.99 7.66 -26.35
N LEU A 15 4.19 8.01 -26.80
CA LEU A 15 5.44 7.50 -26.24
C LEU A 15 6.13 8.63 -25.48
N PRO A 16 6.35 8.51 -24.17
CA PRO A 16 7.43 9.26 -23.54
C PRO A 16 8.72 8.75 -24.17
N LEU A 17 9.32 9.53 -25.05
CA LEU A 17 10.60 9.26 -25.71
C LEU A 17 11.81 9.31 -24.76
N ASP A 18 11.60 9.61 -23.50
CA ASP A 18 12.59 9.47 -22.44
C ASP A 18 12.68 8.01 -21.99
N LEU A 19 13.29 7.19 -22.83
CA LEU A 19 13.75 5.88 -22.44
C LEU A 19 14.84 6.07 -21.37
N PRO A 20 14.68 5.50 -20.15
CA PRO A 20 15.70 5.61 -19.12
C PRO A 20 17.03 5.11 -19.66
N GLU A 21 18.08 5.92 -19.53
CA GLU A 21 19.44 5.51 -19.89
C GLU A 21 19.76 4.21 -19.12
N GLY A 22 20.14 3.16 -19.85
CA GLY A 22 20.63 1.89 -19.31
C GLY A 22 19.61 0.75 -19.18
N GLU A 23 18.33 0.91 -19.58
CA GLU A 23 17.42 -0.24 -19.68
C GLU A 23 17.53 -0.93 -21.04
N PRO A 24 17.38 -2.28 -21.11
CA PRO A 24 17.30 -2.99 -22.37
C PRO A 24 16.13 -2.41 -23.17
N TRP A 25 16.42 -1.83 -24.31
CA TRP A 25 15.42 -1.14 -25.11
C TRP A 25 14.21 -2.03 -25.49
N GLY A 26 14.38 -3.37 -25.57
CA GLY A 26 13.27 -4.30 -25.76
C GLY A 26 12.21 -4.22 -24.63
N TYR A 27 12.65 -4.09 -23.38
CA TYR A 27 11.74 -3.94 -22.25
C TYR A 27 11.15 -2.53 -22.14
N ALA A 28 11.81 -1.52 -22.70
CA ALA A 28 11.23 -0.19 -22.80
C ALA A 28 9.97 -0.19 -23.69
N PHE A 29 9.93 -1.02 -24.75
CA PHE A 29 8.72 -1.21 -25.55
C PHE A 29 7.62 -1.96 -24.77
N ALA A 30 7.98 -2.96 -23.96
CA ALA A 30 7.03 -3.62 -23.07
C ALA A 30 6.47 -2.65 -22.03
N GLN A 31 7.29 -1.77 -21.47
CA GLN A 31 6.83 -0.70 -20.56
C GLN A 31 5.95 0.33 -21.27
N ALA A 32 6.20 0.64 -22.54
CA ALA A 32 5.31 1.49 -23.31
C ALA A 32 3.91 0.87 -23.46
N LEU A 33 3.82 -0.44 -23.70
CA LEU A 33 2.54 -1.17 -23.70
C LEU A 33 1.84 -1.13 -22.33
N LEU A 34 2.58 -1.32 -21.23
CA LEU A 34 2.04 -1.20 -19.88
C LEU A 34 1.44 0.18 -19.59
N ARG A 35 2.03 1.25 -20.15
CA ARG A 35 1.62 2.65 -19.95
C ARG A 35 0.59 3.13 -20.95
N SER A 36 0.22 2.31 -21.93
CA SER A 36 -0.74 2.71 -22.95
C SER A 36 -2.09 3.11 -22.33
N PRO A 37 -2.76 4.17 -22.83
CA PRO A 37 -4.04 4.62 -22.31
C PRO A 37 -5.14 3.55 -22.31
N TRP A 38 -5.00 2.54 -23.18
CA TRP A 38 -5.92 1.41 -23.27
C TRP A 38 -5.57 0.24 -22.33
N ALA A 39 -4.40 0.26 -21.64
CA ALA A 39 -3.94 -0.88 -20.84
C ALA A 39 -4.92 -1.24 -19.73
N PHE A 40 -5.52 -0.27 -19.05
CA PHE A 40 -6.60 -0.53 -18.08
C PHE A 40 -7.86 -1.11 -18.74
N ARG A 41 -8.18 -0.70 -19.97
CA ARG A 41 -9.33 -1.22 -20.72
C ARG A 41 -9.15 -2.68 -21.12
N ALA A 42 -7.92 -3.16 -21.24
CA ALA A 42 -7.62 -4.56 -21.56
C ALA A 42 -8.03 -5.52 -20.43
N LEU A 43 -8.20 -5.03 -19.21
CA LEU A 43 -8.70 -5.82 -18.07
C LEU A 43 -10.19 -6.21 -18.27
N LYS A 44 -10.95 -5.33 -18.94
CA LYS A 44 -12.37 -5.57 -19.34
C LYS A 44 -12.52 -5.20 -20.82
N PRO A 45 -12.12 -6.06 -21.77
CA PRO A 45 -12.08 -5.72 -23.18
C PRO A 45 -13.45 -5.38 -23.75
N THR A 46 -13.46 -4.36 -24.59
CA THR A 46 -14.63 -3.90 -25.34
C THR A 46 -14.43 -4.17 -26.84
N PRO A 47 -15.50 -4.22 -27.65
CA PRO A 47 -15.38 -4.31 -29.10
C PRO A 47 -14.44 -3.22 -29.66
N GLY A 48 -13.60 -3.58 -30.60
CA GLY A 48 -12.61 -2.67 -31.21
C GLY A 48 -11.31 -2.46 -30.40
N LEU A 49 -11.22 -2.94 -29.16
CA LEU A 49 -10.00 -2.82 -28.37
C LEU A 49 -8.84 -3.64 -28.98
N LEU A 50 -9.12 -4.85 -29.45
CA LEU A 50 -8.11 -5.69 -30.09
C LEU A 50 -7.54 -5.04 -31.37
N ASP A 51 -8.35 -4.34 -32.13
CA ASP A 51 -7.88 -3.61 -33.32
C ASP A 51 -6.97 -2.45 -32.94
N LEU A 52 -7.30 -1.73 -31.88
CA LEU A 52 -6.44 -0.67 -31.33
C LEU A 52 -5.10 -1.23 -30.85
N ILE A 53 -5.12 -2.34 -30.10
CA ILE A 53 -3.89 -3.01 -29.64
C ILE A 53 -3.07 -3.51 -30.84
N ARG A 54 -3.69 -4.09 -31.85
CA ARG A 54 -3.02 -4.57 -33.07
C ARG A 54 -2.32 -3.42 -33.78
N TRP A 55 -2.99 -2.28 -33.92
CA TRP A 55 -2.40 -1.11 -34.54
C TRP A 55 -1.15 -0.60 -33.78
N ASP A 56 -1.22 -0.53 -32.45
CA ASP A 56 -0.08 -0.14 -31.60
C ASP A 56 1.05 -1.15 -31.68
N LEU A 57 0.75 -2.46 -31.68
CA LEU A 57 1.74 -3.53 -31.82
C LEU A 57 2.48 -3.42 -33.16
N ASP A 58 1.76 -3.19 -34.25
CA ASP A 58 2.38 -3.06 -35.59
C ASP A 58 3.30 -1.83 -35.64
N ARG A 59 2.90 -0.72 -35.00
CA ARG A 59 3.71 0.48 -34.88
C ARG A 59 4.97 0.23 -34.08
N LEU A 60 4.83 -0.28 -32.86
CA LEU A 60 5.94 -0.57 -31.94
C LEU A 60 6.88 -1.64 -32.50
N HIS A 61 6.34 -2.65 -33.19
CA HIS A 61 7.15 -3.68 -33.84
C HIS A 61 8.04 -3.11 -34.93
N ARG A 62 7.53 -2.20 -35.79
CA ARG A 62 8.34 -1.51 -36.82
C ARG A 62 9.47 -0.69 -36.19
N GLU A 63 9.19 0.03 -35.09
CA GLU A 63 10.22 0.76 -34.36
C GLU A 63 11.27 -0.16 -33.73
N LEU A 64 10.81 -1.25 -33.11
CA LEU A 64 11.68 -2.27 -32.53
C LEU A 64 12.66 -2.81 -33.58
N GLU A 65 12.17 -3.22 -34.76
CA GLU A 65 12.99 -3.74 -35.84
C GLU A 65 13.95 -2.70 -36.42
N ALA A 66 13.52 -1.44 -36.51
CA ALA A 66 14.39 -0.35 -36.98
C ALA A 66 15.57 -0.13 -36.02
N ARG A 67 15.30 -0.11 -34.70
CA ARG A 67 16.32 0.11 -33.67
C ARG A 67 17.23 -1.09 -33.48
N ARG A 68 16.71 -2.31 -33.64
CA ARG A 68 17.50 -3.57 -33.55
C ARG A 68 18.64 -3.61 -34.57
N ARG A 69 18.47 -2.93 -35.73
CA ARG A 69 19.50 -2.85 -36.78
C ARG A 69 20.61 -1.86 -36.47
N THR A 70 20.35 -0.89 -35.59
CA THR A 70 21.25 0.24 -35.32
C THR A 70 21.96 0.16 -33.97
N TRP A 71 21.48 -0.67 -33.05
CA TRP A 71 22.02 -0.77 -31.70
C TRP A 71 22.77 -2.10 -31.47
N PRO A 72 23.96 -2.07 -30.85
CA PRO A 72 24.68 -3.28 -30.54
C PRO A 72 23.96 -4.09 -29.45
N LEU A 73 23.80 -5.40 -29.69
CA LEU A 73 23.17 -6.37 -28.80
C LEU A 73 23.81 -6.47 -27.39
N GLY A 74 24.96 -5.85 -27.15
CA GLY A 74 25.69 -5.85 -25.88
C GLY A 74 25.23 -4.82 -24.85
N ALA A 75 24.31 -3.93 -25.19
CA ALA A 75 23.76 -2.91 -24.28
C ALA A 75 22.49 -3.38 -23.54
N LEU A 76 22.18 -4.67 -23.54
CA LEU A 76 21.08 -5.28 -22.83
C LEU A 76 21.34 -5.25 -21.31
N GLY A 77 20.59 -4.43 -20.63
CA GLY A 77 20.78 -4.02 -19.25
C GLY A 77 20.91 -5.10 -18.20
N LEU A 78 21.45 -4.68 -17.10
CA LEU A 78 21.99 -5.46 -15.98
C LEU A 78 20.97 -6.04 -15.02
N ARG A 79 19.65 -5.85 -15.20
CA ARG A 79 18.62 -6.46 -14.36
C ARG A 79 17.83 -7.52 -15.12
N PRO A 80 17.42 -8.62 -14.46
CA PRO A 80 16.49 -9.56 -15.07
C PRO A 80 15.15 -8.85 -15.36
N PRO A 81 14.48 -9.18 -16.49
CA PRO A 81 13.18 -8.62 -16.81
C PRO A 81 12.13 -9.03 -15.78
N HIS A 82 11.17 -8.15 -15.54
CA HIS A 82 9.99 -8.53 -14.80
C HIS A 82 9.11 -9.46 -15.66
N PRO A 83 8.42 -10.48 -15.10
CA PRO A 83 7.57 -11.39 -15.88
C PRO A 83 6.54 -10.67 -16.78
N ALA A 84 6.00 -9.53 -16.34
CA ALA A 84 5.11 -8.71 -17.16
C ALA A 84 5.79 -8.13 -18.40
N GLU A 85 7.04 -7.68 -18.25
CA GLU A 85 7.82 -7.11 -19.36
C GLU A 85 8.18 -8.20 -20.36
N GLU A 86 8.56 -9.39 -19.89
CA GLU A 86 8.86 -10.54 -20.74
C GLU A 86 7.63 -10.98 -21.54
N ALA A 87 6.47 -11.16 -20.88
CA ALA A 87 5.22 -11.55 -21.52
C ALA A 87 4.80 -10.56 -22.62
N LEU A 88 4.88 -9.26 -22.33
CA LEU A 88 4.53 -8.22 -23.29
C LEU A 88 5.54 -8.10 -24.42
N LEU A 89 6.83 -8.29 -24.16
CA LEU A 89 7.85 -8.33 -25.22
C LEU A 89 7.60 -9.50 -26.17
N GLN A 90 7.27 -10.67 -25.65
CA GLN A 90 6.93 -11.84 -26.47
C GLN A 90 5.67 -11.59 -27.31
N ALA A 91 4.62 -11.01 -26.74
CA ALA A 91 3.42 -10.62 -27.46
C ALA A 91 3.72 -9.58 -28.56
N LEU A 92 4.58 -8.58 -28.28
CA LEU A 92 5.03 -7.60 -29.26
C LEU A 92 5.78 -8.26 -30.45
N LEU A 93 6.73 -9.15 -30.16
CA LEU A 93 7.53 -9.83 -31.19
C LEU A 93 6.66 -10.71 -32.09
N ARG A 94 5.61 -11.32 -31.54
CA ARG A 94 4.65 -12.16 -32.28
C ARG A 94 3.51 -11.36 -32.92
N ARG A 95 3.41 -10.07 -32.65
CA ARG A 95 2.28 -9.21 -33.02
C ARG A 95 0.93 -9.79 -32.58
N ASP A 96 0.91 -10.25 -31.32
CA ASP A 96 -0.21 -10.98 -30.73
C ASP A 96 -1.01 -10.05 -29.77
N PRO A 97 -2.13 -9.45 -30.22
CA PRO A 97 -2.93 -8.57 -29.38
C PRO A 97 -3.65 -9.33 -28.25
N GLU A 98 -4.02 -10.58 -28.45
CA GLU A 98 -4.62 -11.45 -27.43
C GLU A 98 -3.59 -11.72 -26.32
N GLY A 99 -2.35 -12.02 -26.67
CA GLY A 99 -1.25 -12.19 -25.73
C GLY A 99 -0.95 -10.91 -24.92
N VAL A 100 -1.11 -9.73 -25.50
CA VAL A 100 -1.02 -8.46 -24.75
C VAL A 100 -2.15 -8.38 -23.71
N VAL A 101 -3.39 -8.68 -24.08
CA VAL A 101 -4.53 -8.68 -23.17
C VAL A 101 -4.31 -9.68 -22.03
N GLU A 102 -3.83 -10.88 -22.36
CA GLU A 102 -3.54 -11.92 -21.37
C GLU A 102 -2.46 -11.48 -20.38
N ALA A 103 -1.36 -10.90 -20.87
CA ALA A 103 -0.28 -10.37 -20.03
C ALA A 103 -0.77 -9.26 -19.10
N LEU A 104 -1.60 -8.34 -19.58
CA LEU A 104 -2.17 -7.27 -18.77
C LEU A 104 -3.17 -7.80 -17.74
N ARG A 105 -3.95 -8.83 -18.07
CA ARG A 105 -4.86 -9.49 -17.12
C ARG A 105 -4.10 -10.24 -16.03
N ALA A 106 -2.95 -10.83 -16.36
CA ALA A 106 -2.14 -11.56 -15.40
C ALA A 106 -1.34 -10.64 -14.47
N HIS A 107 -0.84 -9.52 -14.99
CA HIS A 107 0.11 -8.67 -14.30
C HIS A 107 -0.39 -7.25 -13.98
N GLY A 108 -1.49 -6.83 -14.60
CA GLY A 108 -1.99 -5.46 -14.53
C GLY A 108 -1.23 -4.47 -15.44
N PRO A 109 -1.74 -3.24 -15.59
CA PRO A 109 -1.05 -2.15 -16.28
C PRO A 109 0.00 -1.48 -15.40
N TRP A 110 0.76 -0.55 -15.98
CA TRP A 110 1.65 0.33 -15.20
C TRP A 110 0.83 1.24 -14.27
N PRO A 111 1.30 1.52 -13.03
CA PRO A 111 2.54 1.03 -12.41
C PRO A 111 2.36 -0.32 -11.70
N PHE A 112 1.16 -0.87 -11.66
CA PHE A 112 0.78 -2.03 -10.85
C PHE A 112 1.46 -3.33 -11.27
N ALA A 113 1.82 -3.45 -12.56
CA ALA A 113 2.55 -4.62 -13.06
C ALA A 113 3.94 -4.76 -12.41
N LEU A 114 4.67 -3.65 -12.23
CA LEU A 114 6.10 -3.66 -11.92
C LEU A 114 6.42 -3.36 -10.45
N TYR A 115 5.52 -2.66 -9.75
CA TYR A 115 5.75 -2.21 -8.39
C TYR A 115 4.79 -2.88 -7.42
N ARG A 116 5.20 -2.95 -6.16
CA ARG A 116 4.38 -3.53 -5.09
C ARG A 116 4.04 -2.57 -3.95
N ALA A 117 4.59 -1.36 -3.98
CA ALA A 117 4.24 -0.33 -3.03
C ALA A 117 3.98 0.99 -3.75
N PHE A 118 2.94 1.67 -3.31
CA PHE A 118 2.43 2.88 -3.95
C PHE A 118 2.04 3.89 -2.89
N ARG A 119 2.07 5.17 -3.27
CA ARG A 119 1.46 6.28 -2.54
C ARG A 119 0.31 6.83 -3.36
N PHE A 120 -0.77 7.19 -2.69
CA PHE A 120 -1.93 7.83 -3.30
C PHE A 120 -2.16 9.19 -2.64
N ASP A 121 -2.02 10.25 -3.43
CA ASP A 121 -2.30 11.65 -3.06
C ASP A 121 -3.44 12.25 -3.90
N GLY A 122 -4.18 11.39 -4.59
CA GLY A 122 -5.20 11.66 -5.59
C GLY A 122 -4.83 11.03 -6.93
N GLU A 123 -3.56 10.64 -7.08
CA GLU A 123 -3.02 9.81 -8.15
C GLU A 123 -2.12 8.71 -7.57
N VAL A 124 -1.95 7.61 -8.29
CA VAL A 124 -1.13 6.48 -7.83
C VAL A 124 0.31 6.64 -8.27
N HIS A 125 1.22 6.80 -7.30
CA HIS A 125 2.66 6.94 -7.51
C HIS A 125 3.40 5.69 -7.02
N PRO A 126 4.20 5.02 -7.87
CA PRO A 126 5.00 3.87 -7.44
C PRO A 126 6.16 4.30 -6.54
N LEU A 127 6.38 3.55 -5.47
CA LEU A 127 7.53 3.72 -4.58
C LEU A 127 8.68 2.84 -5.06
N ARG A 128 9.73 3.43 -5.62
CA ARG A 128 10.87 2.72 -6.22
C ARG A 128 11.86 2.20 -5.19
N ALA A 129 12.12 2.96 -4.14
CA ALA A 129 13.06 2.61 -3.08
C ALA A 129 12.29 2.38 -1.77
N LEU A 130 12.08 1.11 -1.42
CA LEU A 130 11.39 0.73 -0.20
C LEU A 130 12.39 0.55 0.93
N ARG A 131 12.26 1.35 1.99
CA ARG A 131 12.90 1.10 3.28
C ARG A 131 11.91 0.36 4.16
N LEU A 132 11.83 -0.95 3.98
CA LEU A 132 10.95 -1.77 4.79
C LEU A 132 11.53 -1.94 6.19
N PRO A 133 10.69 -1.82 7.24
CA PRO A 133 11.12 -2.13 8.59
C PRO A 133 11.58 -3.59 8.66
N ARG A 134 12.69 -3.83 9.33
CA ARG A 134 13.11 -5.21 9.59
C ARG A 134 12.13 -5.85 10.58
N ARG A 135 11.93 -7.16 10.47
CA ARG A 135 11.03 -7.89 11.36
C ARG A 135 11.43 -7.81 12.84
N ASP A 136 12.73 -7.68 13.08
CA ASP A 136 13.33 -7.57 14.41
C ASP A 136 13.33 -6.13 14.98
N GLU A 137 13.04 -5.11 14.18
CA GLU A 137 12.98 -3.72 14.66
C GLU A 137 11.83 -3.46 15.64
N LEU A 138 10.80 -4.31 15.65
CA LEU A 138 9.65 -4.19 16.51
C LEU A 138 9.79 -5.14 17.70
N VAL A 139 10.19 -4.61 18.84
CA VAL A 139 10.30 -5.37 20.10
C VAL A 139 8.97 -5.36 20.82
N GLY A 140 8.46 -6.55 21.15
CA GLY A 140 7.14 -6.73 21.75
C GLY A 140 6.00 -6.82 20.73
N TYR A 141 4.80 -6.94 21.27
CA TYR A 141 3.55 -7.05 20.49
C TYR A 141 3.51 -8.29 19.58
N GLU A 142 4.14 -9.39 20.00
CA GLU A 142 4.22 -10.63 19.24
C GLU A 142 2.82 -11.13 18.85
N ALA A 143 1.88 -11.19 19.81
CA ALA A 143 0.51 -11.63 19.54
C ALA A 143 -0.22 -10.73 18.51
N GLN A 144 -0.06 -9.42 18.62
CA GLN A 144 -0.67 -8.47 17.66
C GLN A 144 -0.05 -8.62 16.26
N ARG A 145 1.26 -8.81 16.20
CA ARG A 145 1.98 -9.00 14.93
C ARG A 145 1.61 -10.32 14.27
N GLU A 146 1.50 -11.40 15.04
CA GLU A 146 1.08 -12.70 14.54
C GLU A 146 -0.36 -12.67 14.03
N ALA A 147 -1.28 -12.04 14.76
CA ALA A 147 -2.67 -11.88 14.34
C ALA A 147 -2.78 -11.04 13.06
N LEU A 148 -2.04 -9.93 12.98
CA LEU A 148 -1.98 -9.07 11.80
C LEU A 148 -1.44 -9.82 10.57
N GLU A 149 -0.33 -10.53 10.73
CA GLU A 149 0.31 -11.30 9.67
C GLU A 149 -0.57 -12.48 9.23
N ALA A 150 -1.20 -13.20 10.15
CA ALA A 150 -2.12 -14.29 9.85
C ALA A 150 -3.32 -13.81 9.03
N ASN A 151 -3.92 -12.67 9.42
CA ASN A 151 -5.02 -12.07 8.69
C ASN A 151 -4.60 -11.62 7.27
N ALA A 152 -3.44 -10.98 7.14
CA ALA A 152 -2.90 -10.59 5.84
C ALA A 152 -2.58 -11.79 4.94
N ARG A 153 -2.02 -12.88 5.48
CA ARG A 153 -1.77 -14.12 4.74
C ARG A 153 -3.07 -14.77 4.23
N ARG A 154 -4.12 -14.78 5.05
CA ARG A 154 -5.45 -15.24 4.62
C ARG A 154 -5.95 -14.44 3.43
N PHE A 155 -5.90 -13.11 3.54
CA PHE A 155 -6.27 -12.21 2.46
C PHE A 155 -5.48 -12.47 1.18
N LEU A 156 -4.14 -12.51 1.26
CA LEU A 156 -3.26 -12.70 0.11
C LEU A 156 -3.46 -14.07 -0.57
N SER A 157 -3.92 -15.09 0.19
CA SER A 157 -4.27 -16.41 -0.34
C SER A 157 -5.72 -16.52 -0.87
N GLY A 158 -6.45 -15.41 -0.96
CA GLY A 158 -7.83 -15.40 -1.46
C GLY A 158 -8.88 -15.87 -0.47
N LYS A 159 -8.52 -16.02 0.80
CA LYS A 159 -9.44 -16.42 1.88
C LYS A 159 -10.07 -15.17 2.52
N PRO A 160 -11.26 -15.31 3.14
CA PRO A 160 -11.87 -14.22 3.89
C PRO A 160 -10.94 -13.67 4.95
N ALA A 161 -10.83 -12.35 5.02
CA ALA A 161 -10.00 -11.61 5.96
C ALA A 161 -10.75 -10.36 6.45
N LEU A 162 -10.33 -9.82 7.57
CA LEU A 162 -11.00 -8.71 8.24
C LEU A 162 -10.22 -7.41 8.02
N HIS A 163 -10.91 -6.33 7.69
CA HIS A 163 -10.30 -5.00 7.75
C HIS A 163 -9.73 -4.79 9.15
N THR A 164 -8.56 -4.16 9.24
CA THR A 164 -7.78 -4.14 10.47
C THR A 164 -7.50 -2.73 10.95
N LEU A 165 -7.81 -2.47 12.22
CA LEU A 165 -7.44 -1.25 12.92
C LEU A 165 -6.33 -1.54 13.93
N LEU A 166 -5.16 -0.91 13.76
CA LEU A 166 -4.08 -0.92 14.72
C LEU A 166 -4.19 0.34 15.60
N TYR A 167 -4.40 0.15 16.86
CA TYR A 167 -4.77 1.20 17.77
C TYR A 167 -3.82 1.29 18.97
N GLY A 168 -3.52 2.48 19.48
CA GLY A 168 -2.70 2.65 20.68
C GLY A 168 -1.80 3.88 20.68
N ALA A 169 -0.93 4.00 21.69
CA ALA A 169 -0.08 5.16 21.90
C ALA A 169 0.88 5.44 20.73
N ARG A 170 1.31 6.69 20.59
CA ARG A 170 2.34 7.08 19.61
C ARG A 170 3.65 6.35 19.89
N GLY A 171 4.35 5.96 18.82
CA GLY A 171 5.68 5.36 18.92
C GLY A 171 5.70 3.89 19.32
N THR A 172 4.55 3.21 19.43
CA THR A 172 4.45 1.77 19.75
C THR A 172 4.68 0.85 18.56
N GLY A 173 4.87 1.39 17.35
CA GLY A 173 5.25 0.59 16.18
C GLY A 173 4.09 0.12 15.29
N LYS A 174 2.87 0.67 15.44
CA LYS A 174 1.70 0.33 14.62
C LYS A 174 1.98 0.43 13.11
N SER A 175 2.45 1.59 12.65
CA SER A 175 2.78 1.82 11.23
C SER A 175 3.93 0.91 10.78
N THR A 176 4.89 0.64 11.67
CA THR A 176 5.99 -0.31 11.42
C THR A 176 5.45 -1.72 11.21
N ALA A 177 4.52 -2.17 12.06
CA ALA A 177 3.88 -3.47 11.94
C ALA A 177 3.08 -3.59 10.63
N ALA A 178 2.29 -2.57 10.27
CA ALA A 178 1.55 -2.55 9.01
C ALA A 178 2.49 -2.62 7.79
N LYS A 179 3.53 -1.77 7.74
CA LYS A 179 4.49 -1.73 6.63
C LYS A 179 5.33 -3.00 6.52
N SER A 180 5.56 -3.73 7.63
CA SER A 180 6.27 -5.01 7.61
C SER A 180 5.53 -6.10 6.83
N LEU A 181 4.22 -5.98 6.61
CA LEU A 181 3.45 -6.90 5.78
C LEU A 181 3.94 -6.97 4.32
N LEU A 182 4.65 -5.94 3.84
CA LEU A 182 5.30 -5.97 2.54
C LEU A 182 6.43 -7.02 2.43
N HIS A 183 6.86 -7.64 3.54
CA HIS A 183 7.73 -8.81 3.49
C HIS A 183 7.01 -10.10 3.08
N LEU A 184 5.67 -10.12 3.13
CA LEU A 184 4.90 -11.28 2.72
C LEU A 184 4.96 -11.46 1.19
N PRO A 185 5.10 -12.71 0.70
CA PRO A 185 5.04 -13.00 -0.72
C PRO A 185 3.72 -12.51 -1.34
N GLY A 186 3.80 -11.84 -2.47
CA GLY A 186 2.63 -11.31 -3.18
C GLY A 186 1.99 -10.07 -2.56
N ALA A 187 2.49 -9.59 -1.42
CA ALA A 187 1.94 -8.39 -0.78
C ALA A 187 2.20 -7.13 -1.63
N ARG A 188 1.13 -6.38 -1.84
CA ARG A 188 1.14 -5.06 -2.48
C ARG A 188 0.44 -4.07 -1.55
N MET A 189 0.96 -2.86 -1.44
CA MET A 189 0.42 -1.86 -0.52
C MET A 189 0.26 -0.51 -1.20
N VAL A 190 -0.87 0.13 -0.95
CA VAL A 190 -1.13 1.52 -1.32
C VAL A 190 -1.26 2.32 -0.04
N GLU A 191 -0.30 3.21 0.22
CA GLU A 191 -0.36 4.18 1.31
C GLU A 191 -1.16 5.40 0.85
N VAL A 192 -2.27 5.70 1.53
CA VAL A 192 -3.18 6.79 1.20
C VAL A 192 -2.85 8.00 2.05
N GLU A 193 -2.61 9.13 1.42
CA GLU A 193 -2.45 10.41 2.12
C GLU A 193 -3.80 10.92 2.64
N LYS A 194 -3.83 11.54 3.82
CA LYS A 194 -5.07 12.02 4.45
C LYS A 194 -5.88 12.94 3.54
N GLY A 195 -5.22 13.85 2.83
CA GLY A 195 -5.87 14.76 1.89
C GLY A 195 -6.50 14.09 0.67
N ALA A 196 -6.18 12.82 0.41
CA ALA A 196 -6.70 12.05 -0.72
C ALA A 196 -7.92 11.19 -0.37
N LEU A 197 -8.35 11.14 0.90
CA LEU A 197 -9.51 10.36 1.35
C LEU A 197 -10.81 10.67 0.58
N PRO A 198 -11.12 11.91 0.18
CA PRO A 198 -12.28 12.18 -0.67
C PRO A 198 -12.27 11.47 -2.03
N ARG A 199 -11.09 11.09 -2.52
CA ARG A 199 -10.90 10.37 -3.79
C ARG A 199 -10.74 8.86 -3.62
N LEU A 200 -10.93 8.35 -2.40
CA LEU A 200 -10.73 6.93 -2.08
C LEU A 200 -11.63 6.00 -2.89
N GLY A 201 -12.88 6.41 -3.16
CA GLY A 201 -13.81 5.66 -4.01
C GLY A 201 -13.24 5.37 -5.39
N ALA A 202 -12.71 6.39 -6.07
CA ALA A 202 -12.09 6.22 -7.39
C ALA A 202 -10.86 5.30 -7.36
N LEU A 203 -10.05 5.37 -6.30
CA LEU A 203 -8.93 4.44 -6.11
C LEU A 203 -9.44 3.00 -5.96
N LEU A 204 -10.49 2.78 -5.17
CA LEU A 204 -11.05 1.45 -4.95
C LEU A 204 -11.62 0.85 -6.24
N GLU A 205 -12.34 1.63 -7.05
CA GLU A 205 -12.81 1.21 -8.37
C GLU A 205 -11.63 0.82 -9.29
N GLN A 206 -10.56 1.62 -9.27
CA GLN A 206 -9.36 1.30 -10.02
C GLN A 206 -8.72 -0.02 -9.54
N LEU A 207 -8.54 -0.20 -8.23
CA LEU A 207 -7.96 -1.41 -7.65
C LEU A 207 -8.84 -2.63 -7.88
N ALA A 208 -10.17 -2.50 -7.86
CA ALA A 208 -11.13 -3.57 -8.12
C ALA A 208 -10.95 -4.21 -9.49
N SER A 209 -10.50 -3.44 -10.48
CA SER A 209 -10.27 -3.92 -11.84
C SER A 209 -8.96 -4.69 -12.00
N LEU A 210 -8.04 -4.62 -11.02
CA LEU A 210 -6.69 -5.16 -11.11
C LEU A 210 -6.61 -6.63 -10.66
N PRO A 211 -5.69 -7.43 -11.23
CA PRO A 211 -5.60 -8.86 -10.93
C PRO A 211 -5.00 -9.18 -9.57
N HIS A 212 -4.41 -8.20 -8.89
CA HIS A 212 -3.70 -8.41 -7.63
C HIS A 212 -4.53 -8.02 -6.41
N ARG A 213 -4.08 -8.50 -5.24
CA ARG A 213 -4.63 -8.11 -3.93
C ARG A 213 -3.82 -6.99 -3.33
N TYR A 214 -4.50 -5.99 -2.75
CA TYR A 214 -3.89 -4.77 -2.25
C TYR A 214 -4.20 -4.56 -0.76
N LEU A 215 -3.17 -4.27 0.01
CA LEU A 215 -3.27 -3.74 1.36
C LEU A 215 -3.40 -2.21 1.24
N LEU A 216 -4.56 -1.67 1.57
CA LEU A 216 -4.79 -0.22 1.56
C LEU A 216 -4.46 0.33 2.93
N PHE A 217 -3.40 1.11 3.03
CA PHE A 217 -2.85 1.58 4.29
C PHE A 217 -3.20 3.04 4.56
N LEU A 218 -3.90 3.27 5.67
CA LEU A 218 -4.34 4.56 6.17
C LEU A 218 -3.61 4.85 7.48
N ASP A 219 -2.54 5.66 7.43
CA ASP A 219 -1.71 5.93 8.59
C ASP A 219 -2.22 7.13 9.40
N ASP A 220 -2.18 6.98 10.73
CA ASP A 220 -2.51 8.03 11.71
C ASP A 220 -3.90 8.66 11.50
N LEU A 221 -4.92 7.80 11.32
CA LEU A 221 -6.30 8.25 11.19
C LEU A 221 -6.80 8.89 12.50
N SER A 222 -7.49 10.01 12.35
CA SER A 222 -8.35 10.53 13.39
C SER A 222 -9.66 9.72 13.38
N LEU A 223 -10.02 9.20 14.54
CA LEU A 223 -11.35 8.61 14.75
C LEU A 223 -12.27 9.63 15.42
N ASP A 224 -12.07 10.92 15.14
CA ASP A 224 -12.89 12.00 15.62
C ASP A 224 -14.09 12.20 14.70
N PRO A 225 -15.32 12.13 15.20
CA PRO A 225 -16.50 12.42 14.39
C PRO A 225 -16.52 13.82 13.77
N GLU A 226 -15.74 14.78 14.30
CA GLU A 226 -15.58 16.11 13.72
C GLU A 226 -14.58 16.16 12.54
N ASP A 227 -13.83 15.07 12.30
CA ASP A 227 -12.82 14.99 11.24
C ASP A 227 -13.46 14.50 9.93
N GLU A 228 -13.27 15.22 8.83
CA GLU A 228 -13.76 14.80 7.50
C GLU A 228 -13.26 13.40 7.11
N ALA A 229 -12.04 13.05 7.52
CA ALA A 229 -11.46 11.72 7.29
C ALA A 229 -12.31 10.60 7.90
N PHE A 230 -12.89 10.85 9.08
CA PHE A 230 -13.80 9.93 9.75
C PHE A 230 -15.05 9.70 8.91
N HIS A 231 -15.68 10.77 8.42
CA HIS A 231 -16.90 10.68 7.62
C HIS A 231 -16.68 9.96 6.30
N HIS A 232 -15.56 10.21 5.61
CA HIS A 232 -15.22 9.49 4.39
C HIS A 232 -15.01 8.00 4.63
N LEU A 233 -14.32 7.64 5.72
CA LEU A 233 -14.09 6.24 6.07
C LEU A 233 -15.38 5.54 6.51
N LYS A 234 -16.23 6.24 7.29
CA LYS A 234 -17.55 5.74 7.71
C LYS A 234 -18.42 5.46 6.47
N ALA A 235 -18.52 6.42 5.55
CA ALA A 235 -19.26 6.25 4.31
C ALA A 235 -18.77 5.06 3.48
N LEU A 236 -17.44 4.85 3.41
CA LEU A 236 -16.83 3.72 2.71
C LEU A 236 -17.19 2.37 3.33
N LEU A 237 -17.16 2.29 4.66
CA LEU A 237 -17.38 1.04 5.39
C LEU A 237 -18.87 0.74 5.64
N GLU A 238 -19.73 1.76 5.66
CA GLU A 238 -21.15 1.66 5.99
C GLU A 238 -22.09 1.92 4.80
N GLY A 239 -21.69 2.80 3.89
CA GLY A 239 -22.60 3.44 2.94
C GLY A 239 -22.67 2.85 1.55
N SER A 240 -21.80 1.92 1.18
CA SER A 240 -21.81 1.30 -0.15
C SER A 240 -22.50 -0.06 -0.09
N LEU A 241 -23.49 -0.30 -0.97
CA LEU A 241 -24.08 -1.62 -1.18
C LEU A 241 -23.02 -2.66 -1.59
N GLU A 242 -21.91 -2.22 -2.14
CA GLU A 242 -20.84 -3.09 -2.64
C GLU A 242 -19.67 -3.24 -1.64
N GLY A 243 -19.54 -2.32 -0.66
CA GLY A 243 -18.40 -2.32 0.27
C GLY A 243 -17.04 -2.16 -0.42
N PRO A 244 -15.92 -2.28 0.30
CA PRO A 244 -14.59 -2.35 -0.31
C PRO A 244 -14.45 -3.59 -1.21
N PRO A 245 -13.75 -3.50 -2.36
CA PRO A 245 -13.55 -4.62 -3.26
C PRO A 245 -12.89 -5.83 -2.58
N GLU A 246 -13.25 -7.05 -2.98
CA GLU A 246 -12.72 -8.31 -2.41
C GLU A 246 -11.19 -8.44 -2.50
N ASN A 247 -10.57 -7.73 -3.44
CA ASN A 247 -9.13 -7.70 -3.61
C ASN A 247 -8.45 -6.54 -2.85
N VAL A 248 -9.18 -5.86 -1.94
CA VAL A 248 -8.65 -4.77 -1.11
C VAL A 248 -8.89 -5.04 0.37
N LEU A 249 -7.81 -5.06 1.16
CA LEU A 249 -7.85 -5.14 2.62
C LEU A 249 -7.44 -3.80 3.23
N LEU A 250 -8.34 -3.19 3.99
CA LEU A 250 -8.06 -1.94 4.70
C LEU A 250 -7.22 -2.21 5.95
N LEU A 251 -6.15 -1.43 6.10
CA LEU A 251 -5.30 -1.38 7.28
C LEU A 251 -5.23 0.06 7.76
N ALA A 252 -5.74 0.34 8.92
CA ALA A 252 -5.71 1.67 9.50
C ALA A 252 -4.89 1.71 10.79
N THR A 253 -4.21 2.82 11.05
CA THR A 253 -3.62 3.09 12.37
C THR A 253 -4.27 4.30 13.02
N SER A 254 -4.43 4.29 14.33
CA SER A 254 -4.91 5.42 15.11
C SER A 254 -4.15 5.58 16.43
N ASN A 255 -3.91 6.84 16.81
CA ASN A 255 -3.11 7.20 18.00
C ASN A 255 -3.94 7.62 19.21
N ARG A 256 -5.27 7.63 19.14
CA ARG A 256 -6.11 8.14 20.23
C ARG A 256 -6.06 7.28 21.49
N ARG A 257 -5.75 7.93 22.61
CA ARG A 257 -5.74 7.31 23.96
C ARG A 257 -7.16 7.05 24.50
N HIS A 258 -8.19 7.63 23.91
CA HIS A 258 -9.52 7.69 24.49
C HIS A 258 -10.44 6.50 24.17
N LEU A 259 -10.18 5.73 23.10
CA LEU A 259 -11.01 4.56 22.78
C LEU A 259 -10.93 3.47 23.87
N VAL A 260 -9.74 3.19 24.42
CA VAL A 260 -9.58 2.11 25.44
C VAL A 260 -10.25 2.46 26.76
N ARG A 261 -10.22 3.73 27.17
CA ARG A 261 -10.92 4.15 28.40
C ARG A 261 -12.43 3.99 28.31
N ARG A 262 -12.99 4.09 27.09
CA ARG A 262 -14.43 4.12 26.87
C ARG A 262 -15.03 2.77 26.44
N LEU A 263 -14.24 1.82 25.94
CA LEU A 263 -14.71 0.47 25.65
C LEU A 263 -15.02 -0.36 26.92
N GLY A 264 -14.61 0.09 28.10
CA GLY A 264 -14.84 -0.55 29.38
C GLY A 264 -15.54 0.29 30.46
N GLU A 265 -15.77 1.58 30.21
CA GLU A 265 -16.36 2.51 31.20
C GLU A 265 -17.60 3.19 30.60
N ASN A 266 -18.73 3.04 31.27
CA ASN A 266 -19.90 3.88 30.99
C ASN A 266 -19.53 5.37 31.19
N PRO A 267 -19.98 6.30 30.32
CA PRO A 267 -19.79 7.72 30.54
C PRO A 267 -20.27 8.13 31.93
N LEU A 268 -19.57 9.10 32.51
CA LEU A 268 -19.93 9.59 33.82
C LEU A 268 -21.31 10.30 33.78
N PRO A 269 -22.15 10.15 34.84
CA PRO A 269 -23.41 10.88 34.92
C PRO A 269 -23.13 12.38 34.82
N GLY A 270 -23.67 13.04 33.78
CA GLY A 270 -23.53 14.49 33.55
C GLY A 270 -22.70 14.90 32.31
N GLU A 271 -22.14 13.93 31.53
CA GLU A 271 -21.58 14.26 30.21
C GLU A 271 -22.69 14.62 29.21
N ALA A 272 -22.38 15.59 28.31
CA ALA A 272 -23.33 16.08 27.32
C ALA A 272 -23.77 15.01 26.32
N PRO A 273 -25.01 14.99 25.82
CA PRO A 273 -25.52 14.03 24.85
C PRO A 273 -24.63 13.89 23.59
N GLU A 274 -24.05 15.00 23.12
CA GLU A 274 -23.17 15.03 21.96
C GLU A 274 -21.89 14.17 22.15
N ALA A 275 -21.40 14.07 23.41
CA ALA A 275 -20.24 13.22 23.73
C ALA A 275 -20.58 11.73 23.64
N TRP A 276 -21.84 11.36 23.88
CA TRP A 276 -22.35 10.01 23.73
C TRP A 276 -22.46 9.59 22.26
N ASP A 277 -23.04 10.46 21.44
CA ASP A 277 -23.21 10.20 20.01
C ASP A 277 -21.85 10.06 19.32
N ALA A 278 -20.89 10.95 19.63
CA ALA A 278 -19.53 10.88 19.14
C ALA A 278 -18.81 9.59 19.57
N LEU A 279 -19.10 9.08 20.76
CA LEU A 279 -18.56 7.81 21.25
C LEU A 279 -19.15 6.63 20.47
N GLN A 280 -20.48 6.59 20.31
CA GLN A 280 -21.17 5.53 19.58
C GLN A 280 -20.71 5.45 18.13
N ASP A 281 -20.56 6.59 17.46
CA ASP A 281 -20.05 6.66 16.10
C ASP A 281 -18.62 6.09 15.98
N THR A 282 -17.75 6.44 16.94
CA THR A 282 -16.37 5.92 16.96
C THR A 282 -16.34 4.42 17.22
N LEU A 283 -17.22 3.90 18.10
CA LEU A 283 -17.35 2.47 18.37
C LEU A 283 -17.88 1.73 17.13
N ALA A 284 -18.95 2.24 16.53
CA ALA A 284 -19.52 1.66 15.32
C ALA A 284 -18.50 1.57 14.18
N LEU A 285 -17.70 2.63 13.97
CA LEU A 285 -16.62 2.57 12.98
C LEU A 285 -15.56 1.53 13.32
N SER A 286 -15.16 1.42 14.60
CA SER A 286 -14.14 0.44 15.01
C SER A 286 -14.63 -1.01 14.85
N GLU A 287 -15.91 -1.28 15.08
CA GLU A 287 -16.53 -2.58 14.88
C GLU A 287 -16.54 -3.01 13.40
N ARG A 288 -16.61 -2.06 12.48
CA ARG A 288 -16.57 -2.31 11.03
C ARG A 288 -15.20 -2.80 10.54
N PHE A 289 -14.13 -2.53 11.30
CA PHE A 289 -12.83 -3.10 10.98
C PHE A 289 -12.75 -4.61 11.22
N GLY A 290 -13.60 -5.20 12.05
CA GLY A 290 -13.61 -6.64 12.30
C GLY A 290 -12.40 -7.17 13.06
N LEU A 291 -11.19 -6.63 12.85
CA LEU A 291 -9.98 -6.96 13.61
C LEU A 291 -9.38 -5.67 14.20
N VAL A 292 -9.45 -5.55 15.53
CA VAL A 292 -8.86 -4.42 16.26
C VAL A 292 -7.68 -4.92 17.08
N LEU A 293 -6.48 -4.39 16.81
CA LEU A 293 -5.24 -4.77 17.46
C LEU A 293 -4.72 -3.61 18.32
N THR A 294 -4.68 -3.80 19.62
CA THR A 294 -4.26 -2.78 20.57
C THR A 294 -2.75 -2.84 20.82
N PHE A 295 -2.09 -1.70 20.72
CA PHE A 295 -0.66 -1.49 20.99
C PHE A 295 -0.51 -0.58 22.22
N PRO A 296 -0.56 -1.11 23.44
CA PRO A 296 -0.39 -0.34 24.66
C PRO A 296 1.03 0.24 24.74
N PRO A 297 1.27 1.27 25.58
CA PRO A 297 2.63 1.69 25.90
C PRO A 297 3.45 0.50 26.39
N LEU A 298 4.74 0.49 26.11
CA LEU A 298 5.64 -0.53 26.63
C LEU A 298 5.66 -0.46 28.17
N ASP A 299 5.71 -1.61 28.86
CA ASP A 299 6.09 -1.64 30.26
C ASP A 299 7.60 -1.39 30.42
N LYS A 300 8.06 -1.22 31.65
CA LYS A 300 9.46 -0.94 31.94
C LYS A 300 10.41 -2.02 31.43
N ALA A 301 10.04 -3.29 31.60
CA ALA A 301 10.87 -4.43 31.21
C ALA A 301 10.99 -4.52 29.69
N LEU A 302 9.90 -4.39 28.98
CA LEU A 302 9.85 -4.42 27.52
C LEU A 302 10.54 -3.21 26.90
N TYR A 303 10.44 -2.03 27.55
CA TYR A 303 11.17 -0.83 27.13
C TYR A 303 12.69 -1.04 27.24
N LEU A 304 13.19 -1.55 28.36
CA LEU A 304 14.64 -1.84 28.54
C LEU A 304 15.10 -2.89 27.53
N LYS A 305 14.30 -3.92 27.29
CA LYS A 305 14.57 -4.92 26.24
C LYS A 305 14.65 -4.28 24.85
N ALA A 306 13.78 -3.30 24.55
CA ALA A 306 13.83 -2.57 23.29
C ALA A 306 15.08 -1.70 23.17
N VAL A 307 15.52 -1.05 24.26
CA VAL A 307 16.78 -0.30 24.28
C VAL A 307 17.98 -1.21 24.02
N ALA A 308 18.06 -2.33 24.75
CA ALA A 308 19.12 -3.33 24.59
C ALA A 308 19.18 -3.89 23.17
N HIS A 309 18.02 -4.16 22.59
CA HIS A 309 17.91 -4.61 21.18
C HIS A 309 18.51 -3.57 20.20
N HIS A 310 18.19 -2.28 20.35
CA HIS A 310 18.71 -1.24 19.49
C HIS A 310 20.21 -0.97 19.70
N LEU A 311 20.75 -1.28 20.88
CA LEU A 311 22.18 -1.22 21.17
C LEU A 311 22.95 -2.45 20.68
N GLY A 312 22.26 -3.57 20.43
CA GLY A 312 22.89 -4.86 20.11
C GLY A 312 23.63 -5.51 21.30
N ARG A 313 23.40 -5.03 22.54
CA ARG A 313 23.99 -5.55 23.79
C ARG A 313 23.07 -5.30 24.99
N SER A 314 23.34 -5.99 26.09
CA SER A 314 22.68 -5.71 27.36
C SER A 314 23.08 -4.35 27.93
N LEU A 315 22.17 -3.77 28.70
CA LEU A 315 22.39 -2.52 29.44
C LEU A 315 23.12 -2.80 30.76
N THR A 316 23.94 -1.86 31.18
CA THR A 316 24.44 -1.85 32.56
C THR A 316 23.36 -1.31 33.52
N PRO A 317 23.43 -1.59 34.84
CA PRO A 317 22.45 -1.06 35.80
C PRO A 317 22.36 0.47 35.79
N GLU A 318 23.46 1.18 35.53
CA GLU A 318 23.49 2.62 35.41
C GLU A 318 22.74 3.09 34.14
N GLU A 319 22.98 2.43 33.00
CA GLU A 319 22.30 2.70 31.73
C GLU A 319 20.80 2.42 31.82
N GLU A 320 20.39 1.36 32.52
CA GLU A 320 18.98 1.09 32.79
C GLU A 320 18.31 2.22 33.55
N GLY A 321 18.96 2.71 34.62
CA GLY A 321 18.48 3.85 35.40
C GLY A 321 18.36 5.12 34.57
N ARG A 322 19.30 5.37 33.67
CA ARG A 322 19.25 6.50 32.72
C ARG A 322 18.13 6.33 31.68
N ALA A 323 18.00 5.14 31.14
CA ALA A 323 16.97 4.80 30.17
C ALA A 323 15.55 5.00 30.75
N LEU A 324 15.32 4.54 31.98
CA LEU A 324 14.02 4.70 32.65
C LEU A 324 13.70 6.18 32.91
N ARG A 325 14.67 6.98 33.39
CA ARG A 325 14.50 8.43 33.56
C ARG A 325 14.13 9.11 32.22
N PHE A 326 14.83 8.77 31.15
CA PHE A 326 14.57 9.30 29.83
C PHE A 326 13.14 8.97 29.34
N ALA A 327 12.65 7.74 29.64
CA ALA A 327 11.30 7.31 29.28
C ALA A 327 10.21 7.96 30.13
N LEU A 328 10.48 8.25 31.41
CA LEU A 328 9.49 8.92 32.28
C LEU A 328 9.09 10.31 31.75
N GLU A 329 10.01 11.01 31.11
CA GLU A 329 9.73 12.31 30.52
C GLU A 329 9.02 12.23 29.14
N ARG A 330 9.27 11.18 28.38
CA ARG A 330 8.88 11.08 26.95
C ARG A 330 7.85 9.99 26.64
N GLY A 331 7.60 9.11 27.61
CA GLY A 331 6.74 7.94 27.49
C GLY A 331 7.52 6.67 27.10
N PHE A 332 6.99 5.52 27.54
CA PHE A 332 7.55 4.21 27.25
C PHE A 332 7.11 3.72 25.86
N SER A 333 7.97 3.89 24.85
CA SER A 333 7.68 3.47 23.47
C SER A 333 8.94 3.00 22.73
N GLY A 334 8.77 2.22 21.66
CA GLY A 334 9.89 1.77 20.84
C GLY A 334 10.67 2.92 20.19
N ARG A 335 9.99 4.04 19.85
CA ARG A 335 10.65 5.26 19.35
C ARG A 335 11.58 5.86 20.40
N VAL A 336 11.11 5.99 21.64
CA VAL A 336 11.89 6.54 22.75
C VAL A 336 13.05 5.62 23.11
N ALA A 337 12.82 4.29 23.06
CA ALA A 337 13.89 3.30 23.26
C ALA A 337 15.02 3.46 22.21
N ARG A 338 14.66 3.59 20.93
CA ARG A 338 15.62 3.83 19.84
C ARG A 338 16.37 5.15 20.01
N GLN A 339 15.67 6.23 20.39
CA GLN A 339 16.29 7.53 20.64
C GLN A 339 17.30 7.46 21.77
N PHE A 340 16.95 6.80 22.90
CA PHE A 340 17.88 6.63 23.99
C PHE A 340 19.09 5.78 23.59
N ALA A 341 18.88 4.65 22.90
CA ALA A 341 19.99 3.82 22.41
C ALA A 341 20.98 4.63 21.56
N GLN A 342 20.50 5.55 20.71
CA GLN A 342 21.36 6.44 19.91
C GLN A 342 22.20 7.41 20.75
N THR A 343 21.82 7.70 21.99
CA THR A 343 22.63 8.54 22.90
C THR A 343 23.76 7.77 23.55
N LEU A 344 23.80 6.45 23.42
CA LEU A 344 24.81 5.57 24.00
C LEU A 344 25.78 5.00 22.95
N LEU A 345 25.54 5.26 21.65
CA LEU A 345 26.41 4.91 20.52
C LEU A 345 27.35 6.04 20.21
#